data_0e4a76d6895e36140ade79e8be6439bd
#
_entry.id   0e4a76d6895e36140ade79e8be6439bd
#
_cell.length_a   1.000
_cell.length_b   1.000
_cell.length_c   1.000
_cell.angle_alpha   90.00
_cell.angle_beta   90.00
_cell.angle_gamma   90.00
#
_symmetry.space_group_name_H-M   'P 1'
#
loop_
_entity.id
_entity.type
_entity.pdbx_description
1 polymer ?
#
loop_
_entity_poly.entity_id
_entity_poly.type
_entity_poly.pdbx_seq_one_letter_code
_entity_poly.pdbx_strand_id
1 'polypeptide(L)'
;MKRSRAIAGAAALAVAGIATMATATTASAAPTAAAAYNGACGSGYSVVNSVPVTGKGTVYLTYSARTGKNCVVTVRNSPGKRVYMYTYLTATDGSSDWVYDSGQYTSYAGPVYLPGKGICVDWGGAIESVSVSVSGSNCGRMAPGVVTHH
;
A
#
# COMPACT_ATOMS: atom_id res chain seq x y z
N MET A 1 25.54 -88.31 -27.20
CA MET A 1 26.27 -87.79 -28.39
C MET A 1 25.70 -86.41 -28.70
N LYS A 2 26.58 -85.53 -29.07
CA LYS A 2 26.42 -84.16 -29.66
C LYS A 2 26.27 -82.98 -28.65
N ARG A 3 27.32 -82.32 -28.62
CA ARG A 3 27.64 -80.97 -28.08
C ARG A 3 26.85 -79.90 -28.82
N SER A 4 26.52 -78.82 -28.19
CA SER A 4 26.51 -77.52 -28.80
C SER A 4 26.65 -76.41 -27.78
N ARG A 5 27.43 -75.48 -28.16
CA ARG A 5 28.17 -74.41 -27.45
C ARG A 5 27.25 -73.28 -27.02
N ALA A 6 27.57 -72.76 -25.86
CA ALA A 6 27.10 -71.46 -25.36
C ALA A 6 27.72 -70.29 -26.20
N ILE A 7 26.92 -69.26 -26.44
CA ILE A 7 27.39 -67.97 -26.86
C ILE A 7 26.96 -66.97 -25.82
N ALA A 8 27.97 -66.40 -25.16
CA ALA A 8 27.77 -65.30 -24.21
C ALA A 8 27.52 -64.01 -24.99
N GLY A 9 26.39 -63.42 -24.76
CA GLY A 9 26.10 -62.04 -25.21
C GLY A 9 26.16 -61.09 -24.04
N ALA A 10 27.19 -60.25 -23.99
CA ALA A 10 27.30 -59.17 -23.01
C ALA A 10 26.36 -58.02 -23.44
N ALA A 11 25.33 -57.79 -22.63
CA ALA A 11 24.52 -56.58 -22.76
C ALA A 11 25.07 -55.47 -21.88
N ALA A 12 25.62 -54.46 -22.50
CA ALA A 12 26.04 -53.24 -21.81
C ALA A 12 24.78 -52.39 -21.47
N LEU A 13 24.49 -52.25 -20.21
CA LEU A 13 23.45 -51.34 -19.70
C LEU A 13 24.05 -49.92 -19.62
N ALA A 14 23.69 -49.08 -20.57
CA ALA A 14 23.95 -47.65 -20.49
C ALA A 14 22.93 -47.02 -19.52
N VAL A 15 23.40 -46.63 -18.35
CA VAL A 15 22.62 -45.85 -17.38
C VAL A 15 22.62 -44.39 -17.86
N ALA A 16 21.54 -43.98 -18.50
CA ALA A 16 21.31 -42.57 -18.79
C ALA A 16 20.91 -41.85 -17.48
N GLY A 17 21.83 -41.10 -16.91
CA GLY A 17 21.57 -40.23 -15.79
C GLY A 17 20.66 -39.05 -16.21
N ILE A 18 19.41 -39.08 -15.77
CA ILE A 18 18.51 -37.94 -15.92
C ILE A 18 18.87 -36.93 -14.86
N ALA A 19 19.58 -35.86 -15.24
CA ALA A 19 19.79 -34.70 -14.39
C ALA A 19 18.47 -33.93 -14.29
N THR A 20 17.76 -34.11 -13.18
CA THR A 20 16.58 -33.29 -12.86
C THR A 20 17.07 -31.89 -12.46
N MET A 21 16.99 -30.94 -13.38
CA MET A 21 17.15 -29.53 -13.04
C MET A 21 15.95 -29.09 -12.21
N ALA A 22 16.17 -28.93 -10.90
CA ALA A 22 15.20 -28.28 -10.01
C ALA A 22 15.15 -26.80 -10.39
N THR A 23 14.10 -26.38 -11.08
CA THR A 23 13.78 -24.97 -11.29
C THR A 23 13.32 -24.41 -9.95
N ALA A 24 14.18 -23.61 -9.32
CA ALA A 24 13.78 -22.81 -8.16
C ALA A 24 12.75 -21.78 -8.62
N THR A 25 11.46 -22.04 -8.35
CA THR A 25 10.42 -21.03 -8.50
C THR A 25 10.63 -20.01 -7.40
N THR A 26 11.10 -18.81 -7.77
CA THR A 26 11.06 -17.66 -6.87
C THR A 26 9.61 -17.36 -6.56
N ALA A 27 9.17 -17.66 -5.34
CA ALA A 27 7.88 -17.23 -4.85
C ALA A 27 7.89 -15.69 -4.81
N SER A 28 7.22 -15.06 -5.78
CA SER A 28 6.93 -13.63 -5.73
C SER A 28 6.01 -13.42 -4.55
N ALA A 29 6.44 -12.61 -3.56
CA ALA A 29 5.57 -12.22 -2.46
C ALA A 29 4.34 -11.53 -3.06
N ALA A 30 3.15 -12.04 -2.77
CA ALA A 30 1.91 -11.39 -3.17
C ALA A 30 1.90 -9.97 -2.57
N PRO A 31 1.49 -8.94 -3.33
CA PRO A 31 1.36 -7.60 -2.79
C PRO A 31 0.41 -7.67 -1.58
N THR A 32 0.86 -7.15 -0.44
CA THR A 32 -0.01 -7.01 0.73
C THR A 32 -1.22 -6.18 0.33
N ALA A 33 -2.42 -6.68 0.59
CA ALA A 33 -3.64 -5.95 0.30
C ALA A 33 -3.56 -4.57 0.97
N ALA A 34 -3.82 -3.51 0.18
CA ALA A 34 -3.89 -2.15 0.73
C ALA A 34 -4.96 -2.11 1.82
N ALA A 35 -4.69 -1.40 2.92
CA ALA A 35 -5.67 -1.21 3.96
C ALA A 35 -6.92 -0.56 3.38
N ALA A 36 -8.10 -1.13 3.65
CA ALA A 36 -9.35 -0.51 3.26
C ALA A 36 -9.61 0.76 4.11
N TYR A 37 -10.29 1.74 3.54
CA TYR A 37 -10.75 2.91 4.30
C TYR A 37 -11.63 2.45 5.47
N ASN A 38 -11.29 2.91 6.67
CA ASN A 38 -11.90 2.44 7.92
C ASN A 38 -13.13 3.24 8.38
N GLY A 39 -13.56 4.23 7.60
CA GLY A 39 -14.72 5.07 7.97
C GLY A 39 -14.46 6.12 9.05
N ALA A 40 -13.20 6.33 9.47
CA ALA A 40 -12.86 7.20 10.60
C ALA A 40 -13.30 8.67 10.41
N CYS A 41 -13.41 9.15 9.19
CA CYS A 41 -13.93 10.51 8.93
C CYS A 41 -15.44 10.66 9.16
N GLY A 42 -16.14 9.55 9.37
CA GLY A 42 -17.57 9.54 9.66
C GLY A 42 -18.48 9.43 8.43
N SER A 43 -19.78 9.35 8.69
CA SER A 43 -20.80 9.25 7.65
C SER A 43 -20.86 10.52 6.80
N GLY A 44 -21.08 10.36 5.48
CA GLY A 44 -21.12 11.46 4.52
C GLY A 44 -19.77 11.94 4.00
N TYR A 45 -18.68 11.25 4.35
CA TYR A 45 -17.37 11.41 3.75
C TYR A 45 -17.10 10.26 2.77
N SER A 46 -16.81 10.61 1.53
CA SER A 46 -16.43 9.66 0.48
C SER A 46 -14.96 9.80 0.14
N VAL A 47 -14.28 8.68 -0.11
CA VAL A 47 -12.87 8.69 -0.54
C VAL A 47 -12.79 9.36 -1.91
N VAL A 48 -11.95 10.39 -2.02
CA VAL A 48 -11.69 11.12 -3.26
C VAL A 48 -10.28 10.86 -3.78
N ASN A 49 -9.36 10.48 -2.90
CA ASN A 49 -8.00 10.08 -3.26
C ASN A 49 -7.38 9.17 -2.19
N SER A 50 -6.35 8.42 -2.57
CA SER A 50 -5.59 7.60 -1.62
C SER A 50 -4.16 7.40 -2.10
N VAL A 51 -3.22 7.22 -1.16
CA VAL A 51 -1.83 6.94 -1.46
C VAL A 51 -1.29 5.86 -0.51
N PRO A 52 -0.62 4.81 -1.02
CA PRO A 52 -0.06 3.77 -0.17
C PRO A 52 1.18 4.27 0.58
N VAL A 53 1.24 3.97 1.88
CA VAL A 53 2.47 3.98 2.69
C VAL A 53 3.10 2.61 2.52
N THR A 54 4.09 2.51 1.65
CA THR A 54 4.61 1.23 1.10
C THR A 54 4.83 0.17 2.18
N GLY A 55 4.14 -0.96 2.02
CA GLY A 55 4.24 -2.13 2.92
C GLY A 55 3.59 -1.94 4.30
N LYS A 56 3.04 -0.78 4.64
CA LYS A 56 2.58 -0.46 6.00
C LYS A 56 1.10 -0.08 6.09
N GLY A 57 0.58 0.65 5.11
CA GLY A 57 -0.79 1.13 5.17
C GLY A 57 -1.18 2.02 3.98
N THR A 58 -2.19 2.84 4.17
CA THR A 58 -2.71 3.76 3.15
C THR A 58 -3.18 5.05 3.82
N VAL A 59 -2.86 6.18 3.22
CA VAL A 59 -3.45 7.47 3.57
C VAL A 59 -4.64 7.71 2.68
N TYR A 60 -5.76 8.12 3.25
CA TYR A 60 -7.01 8.43 2.55
C TYR A 60 -7.35 9.89 2.67
N LEU A 61 -7.59 10.55 1.55
CA LEU A 61 -8.29 11.82 1.47
C LEU A 61 -9.76 11.56 1.18
N THR A 62 -10.63 12.10 2.00
CA THR A 62 -12.07 12.03 1.84
C THR A 62 -12.66 13.43 1.77
N TYR A 63 -13.87 13.56 1.21
CA TYR A 63 -14.61 14.81 1.12
C TYR A 63 -16.09 14.60 1.44
N SER A 64 -16.67 15.58 2.11
CA SER A 64 -18.10 15.65 2.35
C SER A 64 -18.71 16.87 1.66
N ALA A 65 -19.53 16.63 0.63
CA ALA A 65 -20.26 17.69 -0.05
C ALA A 65 -21.25 18.42 0.89
N ARG A 66 -21.77 17.73 1.89
CA ARG A 66 -22.70 18.27 2.88
C ARG A 66 -22.04 19.32 3.77
N THR A 67 -20.80 19.10 4.17
CA THR A 67 -20.08 20.01 5.08
C THR A 67 -19.06 20.90 4.37
N GLY A 68 -18.73 20.60 3.11
CA GLY A 68 -17.67 21.28 2.35
C GLY A 68 -16.28 21.05 2.92
N LYS A 69 -16.06 19.95 3.67
CA LYS A 69 -14.79 19.65 4.32
C LYS A 69 -14.10 18.46 3.68
N ASN A 70 -12.78 18.56 3.62
CA ASN A 70 -11.89 17.42 3.44
C ASN A 70 -11.57 16.78 4.80
N CYS A 71 -11.26 15.48 4.78
CA CYS A 71 -10.75 14.76 5.93
C CYS A 71 -9.67 13.78 5.50
N VAL A 72 -8.60 13.66 6.30
CA VAL A 72 -7.50 12.73 6.06
C VAL A 72 -7.34 11.77 7.22
N VAL A 73 -7.05 10.52 6.91
CA VAL A 73 -6.73 9.45 7.86
C VAL A 73 -5.64 8.56 7.29
N THR A 74 -4.68 8.19 8.12
CA THR A 74 -3.62 7.22 7.79
C THR A 74 -3.96 5.89 8.45
N VAL A 75 -4.22 4.84 7.66
CA VAL A 75 -4.69 3.53 8.13
C VAL A 75 -3.63 2.47 7.91
N ARG A 76 -3.33 1.66 8.92
CA ARG A 76 -2.40 0.52 8.82
C ARG A 76 -3.03 -0.66 8.09
N ASN A 77 -2.22 -1.43 7.36
CA ASN A 77 -2.65 -2.71 6.76
C ASN A 77 -3.11 -3.72 7.83
N SER A 78 -2.45 -3.73 8.97
CA SER A 78 -2.80 -4.60 10.10
C SER A 78 -2.62 -3.85 11.43
N PRO A 79 -3.63 -3.82 12.29
CA PRO A 79 -3.50 -3.35 13.67
C PRO A 79 -2.46 -4.17 14.43
N GLY A 80 -1.83 -3.58 15.43
CA GLY A 80 -0.80 -4.28 16.19
C GLY A 80 -0.20 -3.43 17.32
N LYS A 81 1.05 -3.69 17.67
CA LYS A 81 1.78 -2.84 18.63
C LYS A 81 1.70 -1.39 18.21
N ARG A 82 1.68 -0.49 19.19
CA ARG A 82 1.72 0.95 18.94
C ARG A 82 2.99 1.31 18.17
N VAL A 83 2.83 2.06 17.09
CA VAL A 83 3.91 2.63 16.29
C VAL A 83 3.63 4.10 16.07
N TYR A 84 4.68 4.87 15.82
CA TYR A 84 4.52 6.26 15.42
C TYR A 84 3.73 6.34 14.12
N MET A 85 2.70 7.16 14.13
CA MET A 85 1.90 7.47 12.95
C MET A 85 1.60 8.97 12.90
N TYR A 86 1.40 9.44 11.69
CA TYR A 86 1.15 10.84 11.41
C TYR A 86 0.17 10.97 10.24
N THR A 87 -0.66 12.00 10.29
CA THR A 87 -1.51 12.42 9.17
C THR A 87 -1.62 13.94 9.17
N TYR A 88 -1.73 14.54 8.00
CA TYR A 88 -1.88 15.99 7.87
C TYR A 88 -2.73 16.38 6.67
N LEU A 89 -3.24 17.60 6.72
CA LEU A 89 -4.03 18.22 5.68
C LEU A 89 -3.82 19.73 5.75
N THR A 90 -3.54 20.35 4.61
CA THR A 90 -3.36 21.80 4.48
C THR A 90 -4.04 22.32 3.22
N ALA A 91 -4.54 23.55 3.27
CA ALA A 91 -5.07 24.24 2.10
C ALA A 91 -3.92 24.89 1.30
N THR A 92 -4.10 24.98 -0.03
CA THR A 92 -3.10 25.59 -0.94
C THR A 92 -3.53 26.97 -1.46
N ASP A 93 -4.55 27.57 -0.85
CA ASP A 93 -5.11 28.88 -1.26
C ASP A 93 -4.34 30.09 -0.66
N GLY A 94 -3.20 29.82 0.01
CA GLY A 94 -2.41 30.85 0.70
C GLY A 94 -2.89 31.08 2.14
N SER A 95 -3.95 30.43 2.60
CA SER A 95 -4.26 30.38 4.02
C SER A 95 -3.19 29.56 4.76
N SER A 96 -2.95 29.90 6.03
CA SER A 96 -2.01 29.14 6.87
C SER A 96 -2.69 27.94 7.54
N ASP A 97 -3.83 27.49 7.00
CA ASP A 97 -4.63 26.42 7.58
C ASP A 97 -3.93 25.07 7.39
N TRP A 98 -3.43 24.57 8.49
CA TRP A 98 -2.75 23.29 8.57
C TRP A 98 -3.24 22.51 9.79
N VAL A 99 -3.72 21.31 9.55
CA VAL A 99 -4.20 20.42 10.61
C VAL A 99 -3.46 19.09 10.53
N TYR A 100 -3.14 18.52 11.67
CA TYR A 100 -2.42 17.25 11.75
C TYR A 100 -2.80 16.48 13.02
N ASP A 101 -2.53 15.19 12.98
CA ASP A 101 -2.54 14.29 14.14
C ASP A 101 -1.30 13.41 14.10
N SER A 102 -0.62 13.28 15.24
CA SER A 102 0.58 12.46 15.35
C SER A 102 0.68 11.82 16.72
N GLY A 103 1.18 10.60 16.76
CA GLY A 103 1.33 9.87 18.02
C GLY A 103 1.66 8.40 17.83
N GLN A 104 1.46 7.64 18.91
CA GLN A 104 1.64 6.19 18.94
C GLN A 104 0.28 5.50 18.81
N TYR A 105 0.02 4.89 17.66
CA TYR A 105 -1.28 4.30 17.35
C TYR A 105 -1.17 2.82 17.00
N THR A 106 -2.25 2.08 17.25
CA THR A 106 -2.35 0.64 16.93
C THR A 106 -2.87 0.39 15.51
N SER A 107 -3.75 1.27 15.01
CA SER A 107 -4.51 1.02 13.76
C SER A 107 -4.54 2.20 12.79
N TYR A 108 -4.73 3.43 13.26
CA TYR A 108 -4.80 4.62 12.40
C TYR A 108 -4.46 5.88 13.15
N ALA A 109 -4.02 6.92 12.43
CA ALA A 109 -3.86 8.29 12.88
C ALA A 109 -4.90 9.18 12.18
N GLY A 110 -5.34 10.23 12.84
CA GLY A 110 -6.46 11.06 12.45
C GLY A 110 -7.77 10.59 13.07
N PRO A 111 -8.91 11.07 12.58
CA PRO A 111 -9.12 11.94 11.42
C PRO A 111 -8.77 13.41 11.68
N VAL A 112 -8.31 14.09 10.65
CA VAL A 112 -8.12 15.56 10.64
C VAL A 112 -8.99 16.19 9.56
N TYR A 113 -9.55 17.36 9.84
CA TYR A 113 -10.55 18.01 8.98
C TYR A 113 -10.18 19.43 8.63
N LEU A 114 -10.42 19.81 7.37
CA LEU A 114 -10.22 21.18 6.90
C LEU A 114 -11.36 21.58 5.96
N PRO A 115 -11.95 22.80 6.08
CA PRO A 115 -12.80 23.36 5.03
C PRO A 115 -12.04 23.41 3.73
N GLY A 116 -12.68 23.04 2.59
CA GLY A 116 -11.94 22.91 1.34
C GLY A 116 -12.83 22.82 0.12
N LYS A 117 -14.03 23.40 0.17
CA LYS A 117 -14.91 23.44 -1.00
C LYS A 117 -14.29 24.27 -2.11
N GLY A 118 -13.86 23.59 -3.19
CA GLY A 118 -13.24 24.24 -4.36
C GLY A 118 -11.79 24.68 -4.14
N ILE A 119 -11.17 24.34 -3.01
CA ILE A 119 -9.79 24.68 -2.66
C ILE A 119 -8.93 23.43 -2.81
N CYS A 120 -7.77 23.55 -3.48
CA CYS A 120 -6.79 22.49 -3.53
C CYS A 120 -6.24 22.23 -2.12
N VAL A 121 -5.95 20.96 -1.84
CA VAL A 121 -5.33 20.57 -0.58
C VAL A 121 -4.08 19.74 -0.83
N ASP A 122 -3.09 19.93 0.03
CA ASP A 122 -1.95 19.04 0.21
C ASP A 122 -2.18 18.18 1.44
N TRP A 123 -1.85 16.91 1.34
CA TRP A 123 -2.13 15.94 2.40
C TRP A 123 -1.15 14.78 2.38
N GLY A 124 -1.10 14.08 3.47
CA GLY A 124 -0.21 12.93 3.57
C GLY A 124 -0.20 12.31 4.95
N GLY A 125 0.74 11.42 5.15
CA GLY A 125 0.91 10.75 6.43
C GLY A 125 2.15 9.88 6.47
N ALA A 126 2.38 9.30 7.65
CA ALA A 126 3.49 8.40 7.89
C ALA A 126 3.08 7.23 8.78
N ILE A 127 3.76 6.11 8.61
CA ILE A 127 3.72 4.95 9.51
C ILE A 127 5.17 4.55 9.76
N GLU A 128 5.62 4.66 11.01
CA GLU A 128 7.02 4.51 11.42
C GLU A 128 7.93 5.48 10.65
N SER A 129 8.90 4.96 9.88
CA SER A 129 9.84 5.76 9.10
C SER A 129 9.42 5.98 7.64
N VAL A 130 8.27 5.46 7.21
CA VAL A 130 7.79 5.61 5.83
C VAL A 130 6.74 6.70 5.77
N SER A 131 6.98 7.73 4.97
CA SER A 131 6.06 8.85 4.78
C SER A 131 5.69 9.02 3.31
N VAL A 132 4.53 9.62 3.08
CA VAL A 132 4.02 9.96 1.76
C VAL A 132 3.32 11.30 1.82
N SER A 133 3.39 12.06 0.72
CA SER A 133 2.64 13.30 0.54
C SER A 133 2.06 13.41 -0.86
N VAL A 134 0.96 14.11 -0.97
CA VAL A 134 0.27 14.40 -2.24
C VAL A 134 -0.09 15.87 -2.26
N SER A 135 0.24 16.56 -3.34
CA SER A 135 -0.04 17.98 -3.49
C SER A 135 -1.12 18.23 -4.55
N GLY A 136 -1.90 19.28 -4.36
CA GLY A 136 -2.85 19.77 -5.34
C GLY A 136 -4.05 18.87 -5.58
N SER A 137 -4.59 18.24 -4.55
CA SER A 137 -5.76 17.37 -4.65
C SER A 137 -7.07 18.12 -4.39
N ASN A 138 -8.17 17.57 -4.93
CA ASN A 138 -9.56 18.01 -4.71
C ASN A 138 -9.83 19.49 -5.05
N CYS A 139 -9.20 20.00 -6.08
CA CYS A 139 -9.26 21.42 -6.54
C CYS A 139 -10.59 21.82 -7.21
N GLY A 140 -11.64 21.03 -7.10
CA GLY A 140 -12.89 21.25 -7.85
C GLY A 140 -12.79 20.95 -9.35
N ARG A 141 -11.56 20.75 -9.87
CA ARG A 141 -11.24 20.10 -11.14
C ARG A 141 -10.13 19.12 -10.84
N MET A 142 -10.27 17.87 -11.27
CA MET A 142 -9.28 16.82 -11.08
C MET A 142 -7.98 17.16 -11.80
N ALA A 143 -7.09 17.89 -11.17
CA ALA A 143 -5.68 17.83 -11.52
C ALA A 143 -5.08 16.61 -10.78
N PRO A 144 -4.34 15.73 -11.46
CA PRO A 144 -3.65 14.65 -10.77
C PRO A 144 -2.62 15.25 -9.80
N GLY A 145 -2.77 14.95 -8.51
CA GLY A 145 -1.82 15.39 -7.49
C GLY A 145 -0.44 14.74 -7.71
N VAL A 146 0.61 15.47 -7.39
CA VAL A 146 1.98 14.93 -7.38
C VAL A 146 2.19 14.12 -6.11
N VAL A 147 2.61 12.87 -6.26
CA VAL A 147 2.94 11.98 -5.14
C VAL A 147 4.44 12.00 -4.92
N THR A 148 4.88 12.29 -3.71
CA THR A 148 6.28 12.16 -3.28
C THR A 148 6.41 11.12 -2.17
N HIS A 149 7.38 10.23 -2.31
CA HIS A 149 7.76 9.22 -1.32
C HIS A 149 9.11 9.59 -0.71
N HIS A 150 9.20 9.51 0.60
CA HIS A 150 10.40 9.80 1.38
C HIS A 150 10.75 8.65 2.33
#